data_c77a195df87dc4edcde4cc6e59585275
#
_entry.id   c77a195df87dc4edcde4cc6e59585275
#
_cell.length_a   1.000
_cell.length_b   1.000
_cell.length_c   1.000
_cell.angle_alpha   90.00
_cell.angle_beta   90.00
_cell.angle_gamma   90.00
#
_symmetry.space_group_name_H-M   'P 1'
#
loop_
_entity.id
_entity.type
_entity.pdbx_description
1 polymer ?
#
loop_
_entity_poly.entity_id
_entity_poly.type
_entity_poly.pdbx_seq_one_letter_code
_entity_poly.pdbx_strand_id
1 'polypeptide(L)'
;NTIQTSTGGSGTVTYTKLKGTASDLVTNKADIVSGVAVTIVETGADSTFATVAEITELTTAVTNAGGGATLTYTKLHDTASNLAAADASVLNGKAITIDETGGASTYADTTELNAIQTKMGGGSVDYTKLTDTAANLVTNKADIIAGVTATIDETGAASTYATAANIVALNTQISGKAGAAISYTKLHDTASNLAGAAASILSGKSVTIDETGGAATYANTTQLNTIQTNSGETVTYTKLTDTASNLDTNKADIVSGVTATAVETGAASTFATIAQINSLQAQATSAGGGASFVYTKVNDTSANILANVDGGAIQDI
;
A
#
# COMPACT_ATOMS: atom_id res chain seq x y z
N ASN A 1 -22.73 22.12 37.68
CA ASN A 1 -21.81 23.02 38.42
C ASN A 1 -22.41 24.42 38.66
N THR A 2 -22.97 25.09 37.63
CA THR A 2 -23.56 26.43 37.83
C THR A 2 -24.73 26.42 38.84
N ILE A 3 -25.58 25.39 38.79
CA ILE A 3 -26.73 25.25 39.73
C ILE A 3 -26.22 24.97 41.13
N GLN A 4 -25.25 24.09 41.33
CA GLN A 4 -24.66 23.79 42.64
C GLN A 4 -23.96 25.02 43.25
N THR A 5 -23.22 25.75 42.40
CA THR A 5 -22.58 27.01 42.83
C THR A 5 -23.62 28.07 43.26
N SER A 6 -24.74 28.14 42.51
CA SER A 6 -25.83 29.07 42.78
C SER A 6 -26.61 28.75 44.08
N THR A 7 -26.56 27.51 44.59
CA THR A 7 -27.15 27.09 45.85
C THR A 7 -26.25 27.36 47.07
N GLY A 8 -25.13 28.07 46.90
CA GLY A 8 -24.21 28.41 47.97
C GLY A 8 -23.47 27.21 48.58
N GLY A 9 -23.40 26.09 47.87
CA GLY A 9 -22.65 24.90 48.28
C GLY A 9 -23.31 24.04 49.38
N SER A 10 -24.44 24.46 49.96
CA SER A 10 -25.14 23.72 51.04
C SER A 10 -26.47 23.11 50.59
N GLY A 11 -26.93 23.38 49.37
CA GLY A 11 -28.16 22.81 48.83
C GLY A 11 -27.93 21.48 48.13
N THR A 12 -28.86 20.53 48.33
CA THR A 12 -28.86 19.27 47.54
C THR A 12 -29.57 19.52 46.22
N VAL A 13 -28.87 19.28 45.10
CA VAL A 13 -29.45 19.29 43.75
C VAL A 13 -29.81 17.86 43.38
N THR A 14 -31.09 17.58 43.19
CA THR A 14 -31.55 16.26 42.73
C THR A 14 -31.89 16.30 41.24
N TYR A 15 -31.34 15.40 40.48
CA TYR A 15 -31.61 15.24 39.05
C TYR A 15 -31.53 13.76 38.66
N THR A 16 -32.29 13.39 37.66
CA THR A 16 -32.34 12.02 37.13
C THR A 16 -31.78 11.90 35.70
N LYS A 17 -31.46 13.02 35.07
CA LYS A 17 -30.94 13.10 33.70
C LYS A 17 -29.80 14.11 33.63
N LEU A 18 -28.73 13.70 32.96
CA LEU A 18 -27.56 14.53 32.66
C LEU A 18 -27.31 14.47 31.15
N LYS A 19 -27.11 15.63 30.51
CA LYS A 19 -26.86 15.70 29.07
C LYS A 19 -25.73 16.69 28.80
N GLY A 20 -24.80 16.29 27.95
CA GLY A 20 -23.65 17.13 27.57
C GLY A 20 -22.87 16.49 26.40
N THR A 21 -21.88 17.20 25.91
CA THR A 21 -20.87 16.58 25.03
C THR A 21 -20.10 15.53 25.81
N ALA A 22 -19.44 14.56 25.11
CA ALA A 22 -18.64 13.55 25.79
C ALA A 22 -17.54 14.18 26.65
N SER A 23 -16.84 15.18 26.13
CA SER A 23 -15.77 15.90 26.83
C SER A 23 -16.28 16.65 28.07
N ASP A 24 -17.45 17.34 27.97
CA ASP A 24 -18.05 18.00 29.14
C ASP A 24 -18.45 17.01 30.22
N LEU A 25 -19.03 15.88 29.83
CA LEU A 25 -19.45 14.81 30.74
C LEU A 25 -18.25 14.14 31.42
N VAL A 26 -17.15 13.91 30.69
CA VAL A 26 -15.89 13.39 31.28
C VAL A 26 -15.31 14.37 32.27
N THR A 27 -15.26 15.65 31.91
CA THR A 27 -14.77 16.73 32.83
C THR A 27 -15.59 16.79 34.12
N ASN A 28 -16.91 16.58 34.02
CA ASN A 28 -17.84 16.66 35.13
C ASN A 28 -18.36 15.28 35.59
N LYS A 29 -17.59 14.21 35.39
CA LYS A 29 -18.02 12.83 35.69
C LYS A 29 -18.38 12.59 37.17
N ALA A 30 -17.92 13.44 38.09
CA ALA A 30 -18.33 13.41 39.49
C ALA A 30 -19.82 13.73 39.69
N ASP A 31 -20.45 14.38 38.72
CA ASP A 31 -21.90 14.65 38.77
C ASP A 31 -22.74 13.42 38.33
N ILE A 32 -22.11 12.33 37.87
CA ILE A 32 -22.80 11.08 37.56
C ILE A 32 -23.01 10.30 38.86
N VAL A 33 -24.23 10.38 39.37
CA VAL A 33 -24.62 9.74 40.64
C VAL A 33 -25.64 8.61 40.41
N SER A 34 -25.92 7.87 41.43
CA SER A 34 -26.87 6.73 41.40
C SER A 34 -28.21 7.11 40.75
N GLY A 35 -28.68 6.29 39.82
CA GLY A 35 -29.96 6.44 39.11
C GLY A 35 -30.00 7.51 38.02
N VAL A 36 -28.89 8.15 37.69
CA VAL A 36 -28.84 9.19 36.63
C VAL A 36 -28.71 8.56 35.25
N ALA A 37 -29.59 8.95 34.35
CA ALA A 37 -29.48 8.65 32.92
C ALA A 37 -28.61 9.71 32.22
N VAL A 38 -27.44 9.31 31.77
CA VAL A 38 -26.48 10.16 31.05
C VAL A 38 -26.69 10.01 29.55
N THR A 39 -26.82 11.10 28.81
CA THR A 39 -26.97 11.13 27.35
C THR A 39 -25.91 12.03 26.73
N ILE A 40 -25.13 11.48 25.80
CA ILE A 40 -24.16 12.27 25.04
C ILE A 40 -24.89 13.04 23.93
N VAL A 41 -24.55 14.33 23.81
CA VAL A 41 -25.02 15.19 22.71
C VAL A 41 -24.17 14.93 21.49
N GLU A 42 -24.79 14.48 20.42
CA GLU A 42 -24.16 14.08 19.16
C GLU A 42 -24.62 14.99 18.00
N THR A 43 -24.72 16.29 18.27
CA THR A 43 -25.10 17.32 17.30
C THR A 43 -23.87 18.11 16.88
N GLY A 44 -23.59 18.18 15.60
CA GLY A 44 -22.42 18.89 15.08
C GLY A 44 -21.63 18.04 14.07
N ALA A 45 -20.38 18.43 13.85
CA ALA A 45 -19.45 17.67 13.00
C ALA A 45 -19.01 16.36 13.69
N ASP A 46 -18.62 15.36 12.91
CA ASP A 46 -18.22 14.05 13.43
C ASP A 46 -17.08 14.13 14.44
N SER A 47 -16.14 15.08 14.25
CA SER A 47 -15.07 15.38 15.21
C SER A 47 -15.54 15.78 16.61
N THR A 48 -16.84 16.02 16.81
CA THR A 48 -17.44 16.31 18.13
C THR A 48 -18.11 15.09 18.77
N PHE A 49 -18.14 13.95 18.10
CA PHE A 49 -18.68 12.71 18.66
C PHE A 49 -17.69 12.13 19.69
N ALA A 50 -18.21 11.25 20.52
CA ALA A 50 -17.39 10.64 21.56
C ALA A 50 -16.28 9.75 20.99
N THR A 51 -15.12 9.81 21.63
CA THR A 51 -14.02 8.88 21.41
C THR A 51 -14.21 7.60 22.25
N VAL A 52 -13.50 6.54 21.90
CA VAL A 52 -13.46 5.28 22.68
C VAL A 52 -13.01 5.53 24.11
N ALA A 53 -12.00 6.39 24.30
CA ALA A 53 -11.49 6.74 25.63
C ALA A 53 -12.56 7.43 26.50
N GLU A 54 -13.27 8.41 25.94
CA GLU A 54 -14.35 9.11 26.66
C GLU A 54 -15.50 8.17 27.05
N ILE A 55 -15.91 7.27 26.13
CA ILE A 55 -16.94 6.27 26.44
C ILE A 55 -16.49 5.33 27.57
N THR A 56 -15.24 4.91 27.55
CA THR A 56 -14.67 4.02 28.59
C THR A 56 -14.67 4.73 29.96
N GLU A 57 -14.28 6.00 30.02
CA GLU A 57 -14.33 6.79 31.26
C GLU A 57 -15.76 7.00 31.78
N LEU A 58 -16.68 7.35 30.87
CA LEU A 58 -18.09 7.55 31.24
C LEU A 58 -18.78 6.25 31.67
N THR A 59 -18.47 5.13 31.00
CA THR A 59 -18.96 3.81 31.40
C THR A 59 -18.47 3.42 32.78
N THR A 60 -17.21 3.71 33.08
CA THR A 60 -16.63 3.52 34.42
C THR A 60 -17.33 4.37 35.45
N ALA A 61 -17.57 5.66 35.14
CA ALA A 61 -18.28 6.59 36.07
C ALA A 61 -19.70 6.12 36.33
N VAL A 62 -20.45 5.72 35.33
CA VAL A 62 -21.82 5.18 35.45
C VAL A 62 -21.83 3.87 36.26
N THR A 63 -20.88 2.98 36.05
CA THR A 63 -20.73 1.73 36.78
C THR A 63 -20.47 2.02 38.30
N ASN A 64 -19.57 2.95 38.60
CA ASN A 64 -19.21 3.32 39.95
C ASN A 64 -20.35 4.03 40.66
N ALA A 65 -21.17 4.82 39.95
CA ALA A 65 -22.35 5.48 40.50
C ALA A 65 -23.43 4.49 40.98
N GLY A 66 -23.53 3.33 40.32
CA GLY A 66 -24.48 2.28 40.69
C GLY A 66 -25.94 2.70 40.56
N GLY A 67 -26.84 1.97 41.27
CA GLY A 67 -28.25 2.34 41.41
C GLY A 67 -29.05 2.50 40.12
N GLY A 68 -28.64 1.84 39.02
CA GLY A 68 -29.31 1.92 37.73
C GLY A 68 -28.93 3.15 36.89
N ALA A 69 -27.81 3.80 37.17
CA ALA A 69 -27.25 4.82 36.27
C ALA A 69 -26.98 4.21 34.89
N THR A 70 -27.20 4.98 33.82
CA THR A 70 -27.08 4.51 32.43
C THR A 70 -26.34 5.51 31.57
N LEU A 71 -25.63 5.04 30.53
CA LEU A 71 -25.00 5.86 29.49
C LEU A 71 -25.66 5.56 28.13
N THR A 72 -26.05 6.63 27.43
CA THR A 72 -26.65 6.53 26.09
C THR A 72 -25.88 7.37 25.11
N TYR A 73 -25.47 6.73 24.00
CA TYR A 73 -24.83 7.35 22.84
C TYR A 73 -25.12 6.49 21.60
N THR A 74 -25.01 7.06 20.41
CA THR A 74 -25.28 6.37 19.15
C THR A 74 -24.14 6.51 18.16
N LYS A 75 -23.23 7.48 18.36
CA LYS A 75 -22.15 7.80 17.43
C LYS A 75 -20.79 7.81 18.12
N LEU A 76 -19.76 7.42 17.35
CA LEU A 76 -18.37 7.44 17.76
C LEU A 76 -17.50 8.03 16.63
N HIS A 77 -16.43 8.72 17.04
CA HIS A 77 -15.41 9.22 16.13
C HIS A 77 -14.04 9.03 16.78
N ASP A 78 -13.20 8.18 16.18
CA ASP A 78 -11.85 7.91 16.70
C ASP A 78 -10.96 7.35 15.59
N THR A 79 -9.67 7.20 15.84
CA THR A 79 -8.75 6.54 14.91
C THR A 79 -9.13 5.07 14.71
N ALA A 80 -8.80 4.51 13.55
CA ALA A 80 -9.06 3.11 13.25
C ALA A 80 -8.46 2.17 14.31
N SER A 81 -7.25 2.47 14.78
CA SER A 81 -6.55 1.68 15.80
C SER A 81 -7.30 1.66 17.14
N ASN A 82 -7.76 2.83 17.62
CA ASN A 82 -8.52 2.91 18.87
C ASN A 82 -9.87 2.17 18.76
N LEU A 83 -10.56 2.33 17.64
CA LEU A 83 -11.81 1.63 17.35
C LEU A 83 -11.62 0.11 17.25
N ALA A 84 -10.58 -0.32 16.55
CA ALA A 84 -10.26 -1.75 16.42
C ALA A 84 -9.89 -2.39 17.76
N ALA A 85 -9.24 -1.64 18.67
CA ALA A 85 -8.89 -2.12 20.01
C ALA A 85 -10.08 -2.10 20.99
N ALA A 86 -11.13 -1.31 20.72
CA ALA A 86 -12.27 -1.14 21.63
C ALA A 86 -13.03 -2.46 21.89
N ASP A 87 -13.66 -2.56 23.03
CA ASP A 87 -14.58 -3.67 23.33
C ASP A 87 -15.82 -3.61 22.45
N ALA A 88 -16.35 -4.78 22.08
CA ALA A 88 -17.57 -4.88 21.27
C ALA A 88 -18.77 -4.16 21.90
N SER A 89 -18.88 -4.09 23.24
CA SER A 89 -19.93 -3.37 23.95
C SER A 89 -19.92 -1.86 23.67
N VAL A 90 -18.76 -1.30 23.33
CA VAL A 90 -18.62 0.11 22.96
C VAL A 90 -19.11 0.37 21.54
N LEU A 91 -18.85 -0.56 20.60
CA LEU A 91 -19.12 -0.37 19.18
C LEU A 91 -20.49 -0.91 18.72
N ASN A 92 -21.06 -1.89 19.44
CA ASN A 92 -22.24 -2.62 19.01
C ASN A 92 -23.45 -1.69 18.77
N GLY A 93 -24.00 -1.72 17.57
CA GLY A 93 -25.16 -0.92 17.14
C GLY A 93 -24.89 0.57 16.98
N LYS A 94 -23.62 1.00 16.91
CA LYS A 94 -23.24 2.42 16.79
C LYS A 94 -22.94 2.81 15.34
N ALA A 95 -23.13 4.08 15.03
CA ALA A 95 -22.58 4.71 13.83
C ALA A 95 -21.17 5.19 14.15
N ILE A 96 -20.20 4.68 13.41
CA ILE A 96 -18.77 4.91 13.64
C ILE A 96 -18.21 5.71 12.48
N THR A 97 -17.48 6.79 12.78
CA THR A 97 -16.68 7.54 11.80
C THR A 97 -15.21 7.37 12.14
N ILE A 98 -14.40 6.94 11.19
CA ILE A 98 -12.95 6.84 11.37
C ILE A 98 -12.33 8.22 11.21
N ASP A 99 -11.49 8.64 12.18
CA ASP A 99 -10.70 9.86 12.09
C ASP A 99 -9.53 9.67 11.13
N GLU A 100 -9.60 10.31 9.98
CA GLU A 100 -8.60 10.28 8.92
C GLU A 100 -7.74 11.55 8.87
N THR A 101 -7.79 12.41 9.89
CA THR A 101 -7.16 13.74 9.86
C THR A 101 -5.65 13.72 10.08
N GLY A 102 -5.10 12.66 10.65
CA GLY A 102 -3.67 12.48 10.92
C GLY A 102 -2.83 12.01 9.73
N GLY A 103 -3.39 11.92 8.52
CA GLY A 103 -2.72 11.42 7.33
C GLY A 103 -2.73 9.89 7.23
N ALA A 104 -1.88 9.30 6.38
CA ALA A 104 -1.92 7.86 6.08
C ALA A 104 -1.77 6.94 7.32
N SER A 105 -1.14 7.42 8.38
CA SER A 105 -0.99 6.67 9.64
C SER A 105 -2.28 6.53 10.46
N THR A 106 -3.33 7.28 10.11
CA THR A 106 -4.64 7.19 10.77
C THR A 106 -5.70 6.51 9.91
N TYR A 107 -5.37 6.20 8.63
CA TYR A 107 -6.29 5.46 7.78
C TYR A 107 -6.39 4.02 8.27
N ALA A 108 -7.57 3.43 8.20
CA ALA A 108 -7.74 2.04 8.55
C ALA A 108 -6.94 1.14 7.58
N ASP A 109 -6.29 0.12 8.13
CA ASP A 109 -5.93 -1.05 7.36
C ASP A 109 -7.12 -2.05 7.30
N THR A 110 -7.01 -3.07 6.48
CA THR A 110 -8.10 -4.04 6.31
C THR A 110 -8.30 -4.90 7.56
N THR A 111 -7.29 -5.09 8.40
CA THR A 111 -7.38 -5.83 9.66
C THR A 111 -8.15 -5.02 10.71
N GLU A 112 -7.83 -3.74 10.85
CA GLU A 112 -8.53 -2.83 11.75
C GLU A 112 -10.01 -2.67 11.34
N LEU A 113 -10.27 -2.45 10.04
CA LEU A 113 -11.63 -2.33 9.53
C LEU A 113 -12.46 -3.58 9.78
N ASN A 114 -11.92 -4.77 9.51
CA ASN A 114 -12.58 -6.04 9.80
C ASN A 114 -12.86 -6.22 11.30
N ALA A 115 -11.92 -5.80 12.17
CA ALA A 115 -12.13 -5.85 13.62
C ALA A 115 -13.26 -4.92 14.07
N ILE A 116 -13.33 -3.70 13.53
CA ILE A 116 -14.41 -2.75 13.78
C ILE A 116 -15.76 -3.33 13.30
N GLN A 117 -15.83 -3.77 12.05
CA GLN A 117 -17.05 -4.34 11.44
C GLN A 117 -17.58 -5.55 12.23
N THR A 118 -16.69 -6.43 12.71
CA THR A 118 -17.05 -7.58 13.52
C THR A 118 -17.67 -7.16 14.85
N LYS A 119 -17.15 -6.12 15.50
CA LYS A 119 -17.56 -5.66 16.84
C LYS A 119 -18.79 -4.76 16.82
N MET A 120 -19.06 -4.05 15.72
CA MET A 120 -20.15 -3.10 15.66
C MET A 120 -21.55 -3.74 15.49
N GLY A 121 -21.64 -5.05 15.23
CA GLY A 121 -22.91 -5.76 15.09
C GLY A 121 -23.76 -5.21 13.95
N GLY A 122 -24.88 -4.56 14.25
CA GLY A 122 -25.77 -3.94 13.26
C GLY A 122 -25.52 -2.46 13.02
N GLY A 123 -24.39 -1.90 13.47
CA GLY A 123 -24.01 -0.50 13.26
C GLY A 123 -23.54 -0.20 11.84
N SER A 124 -23.02 1.01 11.62
CA SER A 124 -22.38 1.44 10.38
C SER A 124 -20.99 2.01 10.65
N VAL A 125 -20.07 1.83 9.70
CA VAL A 125 -18.76 2.49 9.73
C VAL A 125 -18.60 3.35 8.49
N ASP A 126 -18.19 4.60 8.71
CA ASP A 126 -17.92 5.59 7.67
C ASP A 126 -16.41 5.88 7.61
N TYR A 127 -15.87 5.77 6.41
CA TYR A 127 -14.47 6.00 6.08
C TYR A 127 -14.35 6.33 4.59
N THR A 128 -13.33 7.09 4.24
CA THR A 128 -13.04 7.48 2.86
C THR A 128 -11.69 6.98 2.38
N LYS A 129 -10.86 6.47 3.29
CA LYS A 129 -9.50 6.03 2.99
C LYS A 129 -9.17 4.70 3.66
N LEU A 130 -8.50 3.85 2.89
CA LEU A 130 -7.89 2.61 3.37
C LEU A 130 -6.41 2.63 3.01
N THR A 131 -5.57 2.00 3.82
CA THR A 131 -4.16 1.79 3.51
C THR A 131 -3.76 0.38 3.91
N ASP A 132 -3.18 -0.38 2.99
CA ASP A 132 -2.68 -1.72 3.28
C ASP A 132 -1.78 -2.19 2.15
N THR A 133 -1.13 -3.35 2.33
CA THR A 133 -0.42 -4.02 1.24
C THR A 133 -1.37 -4.36 0.09
N ALA A 134 -0.85 -4.42 -1.13
CA ALA A 134 -1.66 -4.79 -2.30
C ALA A 134 -2.37 -6.15 -2.13
N ALA A 135 -1.70 -7.13 -1.49
CA ALA A 135 -2.25 -8.46 -1.25
C ALA A 135 -3.45 -8.43 -0.29
N ASN A 136 -3.34 -7.67 0.80
CA ASN A 136 -4.42 -7.50 1.78
C ASN A 136 -5.62 -6.77 1.17
N LEU A 137 -5.38 -5.69 0.41
CA LEU A 137 -6.43 -4.97 -0.31
C LEU A 137 -7.15 -5.85 -1.34
N VAL A 138 -6.43 -6.72 -2.07
CA VAL A 138 -7.05 -7.68 -3.00
C VAL A 138 -7.89 -8.69 -2.25
N THR A 139 -7.42 -9.21 -1.12
CA THR A 139 -8.15 -10.17 -0.27
C THR A 139 -9.44 -9.55 0.27
N ASN A 140 -9.37 -8.32 0.73
CA ASN A 140 -10.48 -7.58 1.37
C ASN A 140 -11.09 -6.52 0.42
N LYS A 141 -11.02 -6.73 -0.87
CA LYS A 141 -11.45 -5.73 -1.88
C LYS A 141 -12.92 -5.30 -1.78
N ALA A 142 -13.75 -6.07 -1.07
CA ALA A 142 -15.15 -5.71 -0.81
C ALA A 142 -15.27 -4.42 0.00
N ASP A 143 -14.28 -4.12 0.85
CA ASP A 143 -14.22 -2.92 1.67
C ASP A 143 -13.94 -1.64 0.87
N ILE A 144 -13.45 -1.78 -0.37
CA ILE A 144 -13.31 -0.62 -1.26
C ILE A 144 -14.68 -0.33 -1.88
N ILE A 145 -15.44 0.50 -1.19
CA ILE A 145 -16.80 0.92 -1.57
C ILE A 145 -16.77 2.26 -2.33
N ALA A 146 -17.92 2.75 -2.76
CA ALA A 146 -18.02 4.06 -3.41
C ALA A 146 -17.47 5.17 -2.47
N GLY A 147 -16.72 6.10 -3.02
CA GLY A 147 -16.08 7.21 -2.27
C GLY A 147 -14.78 6.85 -1.59
N VAL A 148 -14.38 5.58 -1.51
CA VAL A 148 -13.16 5.15 -0.81
C VAL A 148 -11.95 5.18 -1.73
N THR A 149 -10.87 5.82 -1.27
CA THR A 149 -9.53 5.70 -1.87
C THR A 149 -8.72 4.67 -1.09
N ALA A 150 -8.35 3.57 -1.76
CA ALA A 150 -7.43 2.58 -1.22
C ALA A 150 -5.99 2.91 -1.66
N THR A 151 -5.11 3.17 -0.69
CA THR A 151 -3.69 3.44 -0.91
C THR A 151 -2.89 2.19 -0.62
N ILE A 152 -2.05 1.79 -1.57
CA ILE A 152 -1.14 0.66 -1.37
C ILE A 152 0.03 1.12 -0.51
N ASP A 153 0.29 0.39 0.57
CA ASP A 153 1.49 0.60 1.39
C ASP A 153 2.73 0.12 0.64
N GLU A 154 3.61 1.06 0.34
CA GLU A 154 4.86 0.87 -0.40
C GLU A 154 6.09 1.16 0.47
N THR A 155 5.97 1.06 1.79
CA THR A 155 7.05 1.37 2.75
C THR A 155 8.06 0.24 2.91
N GLY A 156 7.74 -0.96 2.47
CA GLY A 156 8.58 -2.14 2.57
C GLY A 156 9.60 -2.32 1.43
N ALA A 157 10.16 -3.53 1.33
CA ALA A 157 11.01 -3.93 0.22
C ALA A 157 10.21 -4.00 -1.10
N ALA A 158 10.89 -3.95 -2.25
CA ALA A 158 10.23 -4.00 -3.57
C ALA A 158 9.27 -5.20 -3.72
N SER A 159 9.61 -6.35 -3.11
CA SER A 159 8.76 -7.54 -3.09
C SER A 159 7.38 -7.36 -2.45
N THR A 160 7.16 -6.25 -1.71
CA THR A 160 5.85 -5.92 -1.11
C THR A 160 5.02 -4.97 -1.97
N TYR A 161 5.58 -4.42 -3.05
CA TYR A 161 4.85 -3.54 -3.96
C TYR A 161 3.78 -4.32 -4.72
N ALA A 162 2.83 -3.60 -5.30
CA ALA A 162 1.78 -4.22 -6.09
C ALA A 162 2.34 -4.90 -7.36
N THR A 163 1.78 -6.06 -7.70
CA THR A 163 1.93 -6.65 -9.03
C THR A 163 0.93 -6.05 -10.02
N ALA A 164 1.18 -6.21 -11.31
CA ALA A 164 0.21 -5.82 -12.34
C ALA A 164 -1.16 -6.50 -12.12
N ALA A 165 -1.16 -7.77 -11.73
CA ALA A 165 -2.38 -8.54 -11.43
C ALA A 165 -3.15 -7.99 -10.23
N ASN A 166 -2.46 -7.54 -9.16
CA ASN A 166 -3.11 -6.89 -8.03
C ASN A 166 -3.88 -5.64 -8.47
N ILE A 167 -3.25 -4.79 -9.27
CA ILE A 167 -3.87 -3.56 -9.76
C ILE A 167 -5.08 -3.84 -10.66
N VAL A 168 -4.99 -4.86 -11.54
CA VAL A 168 -6.14 -5.29 -12.36
C VAL A 168 -7.30 -5.74 -11.47
N ALA A 169 -7.04 -6.54 -10.44
CA ALA A 169 -8.07 -7.03 -9.53
C ALA A 169 -8.74 -5.88 -8.75
N LEU A 170 -7.96 -4.93 -8.26
CA LEU A 170 -8.45 -3.76 -7.53
C LEU A 170 -9.24 -2.81 -8.47
N ASN A 171 -8.73 -2.51 -9.66
CA ASN A 171 -9.43 -1.69 -10.65
C ASN A 171 -10.76 -2.32 -11.08
N THR A 172 -10.81 -3.65 -11.21
CA THR A 172 -12.06 -4.37 -11.48
C THR A 172 -13.06 -4.18 -10.34
N GLN A 173 -12.61 -4.23 -9.11
CA GLN A 173 -13.45 -4.04 -7.92
C GLN A 173 -14.07 -2.65 -7.84
N ILE A 174 -13.33 -1.60 -8.19
CA ILE A 174 -13.81 -0.22 -8.13
C ILE A 174 -14.60 0.20 -9.39
N SER A 175 -14.59 -0.63 -10.42
CA SER A 175 -15.33 -0.35 -11.66
C SER A 175 -16.83 -0.15 -11.36
N GLY A 176 -17.36 1.01 -11.74
CA GLY A 176 -18.73 1.39 -11.44
C GLY A 176 -19.01 1.93 -10.03
N LYS A 177 -18.01 2.00 -9.15
CA LYS A 177 -18.14 2.62 -7.83
C LYS A 177 -17.73 4.09 -7.89
N ALA A 178 -18.70 4.99 -7.83
CA ALA A 178 -18.48 6.43 -7.94
C ALA A 178 -17.51 6.92 -6.86
N GLY A 179 -16.45 7.65 -7.26
CA GLY A 179 -15.46 8.22 -6.35
C GLY A 179 -14.47 7.22 -5.72
N ALA A 180 -14.59 5.92 -6.00
CA ALA A 180 -13.59 4.96 -5.55
C ALA A 180 -12.30 5.07 -6.38
N ALA A 181 -11.15 4.93 -5.74
CA ALA A 181 -9.84 5.03 -6.38
C ALA A 181 -8.82 4.08 -5.77
N ILE A 182 -7.82 3.67 -6.57
CA ILE A 182 -6.62 2.96 -6.11
C ILE A 182 -5.42 3.89 -6.28
N SER A 183 -4.68 4.11 -5.21
CA SER A 183 -3.48 4.95 -5.18
C SER A 183 -2.24 4.09 -4.97
N TYR A 184 -1.28 4.21 -5.88
CA TYR A 184 0.03 3.55 -5.81
C TYR A 184 1.03 4.34 -6.67
N THR A 185 2.32 4.17 -6.39
CA THR A 185 3.42 4.81 -7.11
C THR A 185 4.45 3.81 -7.61
N LYS A 186 4.45 2.58 -7.06
CA LYS A 186 5.45 1.57 -7.36
C LYS A 186 4.82 0.23 -7.77
N LEU A 187 5.51 -0.48 -8.67
CA LEU A 187 5.14 -1.83 -9.10
C LEU A 187 6.36 -2.77 -9.01
N HIS A 188 6.11 -4.03 -8.70
CA HIS A 188 7.11 -5.08 -8.71
C HIS A 188 6.50 -6.36 -9.27
N ASP A 189 6.97 -6.80 -10.45
CA ASP A 189 6.49 -8.02 -11.10
C ASP A 189 7.54 -8.53 -12.11
N THR A 190 7.33 -9.71 -12.67
CA THR A 190 8.18 -10.23 -13.72
C THR A 190 8.14 -9.35 -14.98
N ALA A 191 9.21 -9.34 -15.74
CA ALA A 191 9.27 -8.58 -17.00
C ALA A 191 8.11 -8.93 -17.95
N SER A 192 7.72 -10.20 -18.01
CA SER A 192 6.61 -10.67 -18.83
C SER A 192 5.26 -10.09 -18.42
N ASN A 193 4.97 -10.09 -17.11
CA ASN A 193 3.72 -9.55 -16.58
C ASN A 193 3.63 -8.03 -16.77
N LEU A 194 4.75 -7.32 -16.52
CA LEU A 194 4.83 -5.86 -16.69
C LEU A 194 4.69 -5.46 -18.16
N ALA A 195 5.40 -6.13 -19.08
CA ALA A 195 5.29 -5.84 -20.51
C ALA A 195 3.91 -6.17 -21.09
N GLY A 196 3.21 -7.17 -20.52
CA GLY A 196 1.85 -7.53 -20.89
C GLY A 196 0.75 -6.67 -20.23
N ALA A 197 1.10 -5.84 -19.27
CA ALA A 197 0.14 -4.99 -18.56
C ALA A 197 -0.32 -3.83 -19.45
N ALA A 198 -1.57 -3.36 -19.22
CA ALA A 198 -2.06 -2.16 -19.86
C ALA A 198 -1.20 -0.94 -19.49
N ALA A 199 -0.91 -0.06 -20.45
CA ALA A 199 -0.08 1.13 -20.21
C ALA A 199 -0.60 2.01 -19.06
N SER A 200 -1.93 2.07 -18.87
CA SER A 200 -2.55 2.82 -17.75
C SER A 200 -2.17 2.32 -16.35
N ILE A 201 -1.73 1.07 -16.24
CA ILE A 201 -1.23 0.50 -14.97
C ILE A 201 0.19 0.98 -14.67
N LEU A 202 1.02 1.12 -15.69
CA LEU A 202 2.43 1.48 -15.56
C LEU A 202 2.68 3.00 -15.57
N SER A 203 1.82 3.75 -16.26
CA SER A 203 2.01 5.19 -16.51
C SER A 203 2.24 6.00 -15.24
N GLY A 204 3.38 6.70 -15.16
CA GLY A 204 3.79 7.49 -14.00
C GLY A 204 4.17 6.67 -12.78
N LYS A 205 4.55 5.38 -12.96
CA LYS A 205 4.94 4.47 -11.86
C LYS A 205 6.40 4.07 -11.96
N SER A 206 7.08 4.07 -10.82
CA SER A 206 8.40 3.42 -10.72
C SER A 206 8.21 1.91 -10.75
N VAL A 207 8.97 1.22 -11.59
CA VAL A 207 8.81 -0.22 -11.80
C VAL A 207 10.09 -0.94 -11.39
N THR A 208 9.96 -2.01 -10.62
CA THR A 208 11.06 -2.94 -10.32
C THR A 208 10.74 -4.30 -10.95
N ILE A 209 11.67 -4.83 -11.73
CA ILE A 209 11.52 -6.16 -12.34
C ILE A 209 11.90 -7.23 -11.32
N ASP A 210 10.99 -8.19 -11.09
CA ASP A 210 11.26 -9.37 -10.27
C ASP A 210 12.15 -10.35 -11.02
N GLU A 211 13.39 -10.48 -10.55
CA GLU A 211 14.41 -11.36 -11.13
C GLU A 211 14.64 -12.63 -10.29
N THR A 212 13.80 -12.89 -9.30
CA THR A 212 14.00 -13.99 -8.32
C THR A 212 13.75 -15.38 -8.91
N GLY A 213 12.98 -15.48 -10.00
CA GLY A 213 12.71 -16.74 -10.72
C GLY A 213 13.82 -17.22 -11.66
N GLY A 214 14.99 -16.57 -11.66
CA GLY A 214 16.11 -16.89 -12.54
C GLY A 214 15.92 -16.34 -13.96
N ALA A 215 16.66 -16.88 -14.94
CA ALA A 215 16.71 -16.34 -16.30
C ALA A 215 15.34 -16.22 -17.01
N ALA A 216 14.36 -17.02 -16.60
CA ALA A 216 13.00 -16.96 -17.17
C ALA A 216 12.22 -15.68 -16.75
N THR A 217 12.66 -15.00 -15.70
CA THR A 217 12.03 -13.76 -15.21
C THR A 217 12.79 -12.50 -15.61
N TYR A 218 14.00 -12.64 -16.18
CA TYR A 218 14.78 -11.49 -16.64
C TYR A 218 14.11 -10.85 -17.87
N ALA A 219 14.22 -9.54 -17.97
CA ALA A 219 13.73 -8.82 -19.14
C ALA A 219 14.56 -9.17 -20.39
N ASN A 220 13.90 -9.32 -21.52
CA ASN A 220 14.53 -9.10 -22.81
C ASN A 220 14.41 -7.62 -23.23
N THR A 221 15.15 -7.22 -24.25
CA THR A 221 15.17 -5.82 -24.70
C THR A 221 13.79 -5.31 -25.15
N THR A 222 12.98 -6.16 -25.78
CA THR A 222 11.62 -5.79 -26.22
C THR A 222 10.69 -5.55 -25.02
N GLN A 223 10.74 -6.43 -24.01
CA GLN A 223 9.97 -6.25 -22.78
C GLN A 223 10.40 -5.00 -22.03
N LEU A 224 11.72 -4.80 -21.88
CA LEU A 224 12.25 -3.63 -21.18
C LEU A 224 11.82 -2.32 -21.86
N ASN A 225 11.98 -2.21 -23.17
CA ASN A 225 11.54 -1.06 -23.97
C ASN A 225 10.03 -0.79 -23.82
N THR A 226 9.22 -1.85 -23.80
CA THR A 226 7.77 -1.73 -23.57
C THR A 226 7.46 -1.19 -22.18
N ILE A 227 8.13 -1.72 -21.14
CA ILE A 227 7.94 -1.29 -19.75
C ILE A 227 8.39 0.17 -19.60
N GLN A 228 9.56 0.55 -20.09
CA GLN A 228 10.09 1.91 -20.05
C GLN A 228 9.16 2.91 -20.74
N THR A 229 8.68 2.56 -21.94
CA THR A 229 7.75 3.40 -22.71
C THR A 229 6.43 3.59 -22.00
N ASN A 230 5.88 2.53 -21.41
CA ASN A 230 4.58 2.57 -20.75
C ASN A 230 4.64 3.23 -19.36
N SER A 231 5.75 3.07 -18.64
CA SER A 231 5.93 3.67 -17.31
C SER A 231 6.22 5.17 -17.42
N GLY A 232 7.10 5.56 -18.33
CA GLY A 232 7.62 6.92 -18.44
C GLY A 232 8.49 7.34 -17.24
N GLU A 233 8.76 6.43 -16.30
CA GLU A 233 9.48 6.63 -15.05
C GLU A 233 10.63 5.64 -14.92
N THR A 234 11.28 5.60 -13.76
CA THR A 234 12.40 4.71 -13.49
C THR A 234 11.98 3.24 -13.53
N VAL A 235 12.70 2.44 -14.32
CA VAL A 235 12.63 0.98 -14.33
C VAL A 235 13.91 0.42 -13.73
N THR A 236 13.77 -0.34 -12.64
CA THR A 236 14.88 -0.96 -11.91
C THR A 236 15.00 -2.42 -12.28
N TYR A 237 16.18 -2.83 -12.72
CA TYR A 237 16.55 -4.20 -13.08
C TYR A 237 18.07 -4.36 -12.95
N THR A 238 18.53 -5.60 -12.80
CA THR A 238 19.96 -5.93 -12.73
C THR A 238 20.36 -6.98 -13.76
N LYS A 239 19.38 -7.63 -14.40
CA LYS A 239 19.58 -8.68 -15.38
C LYS A 239 18.83 -8.37 -16.67
N LEU A 240 19.52 -8.54 -17.78
CA LEU A 240 18.97 -8.42 -19.14
C LEU A 240 19.38 -9.65 -19.94
N THR A 241 18.46 -10.25 -20.69
CA THR A 241 18.74 -11.44 -21.47
C THR A 241 18.11 -11.35 -22.86
N ASP A 242 18.89 -11.48 -23.89
CA ASP A 242 18.41 -11.47 -25.27
C ASP A 242 19.49 -12.06 -26.23
N THR A 243 19.19 -12.17 -27.51
CA THR A 243 20.24 -12.47 -28.51
C THR A 243 21.30 -11.35 -28.49
N ALA A 244 22.54 -11.69 -28.82
CA ALA A 244 23.63 -10.72 -28.89
C ALA A 244 23.30 -9.54 -29.84
N SER A 245 22.57 -9.82 -30.92
CA SER A 245 22.14 -8.81 -31.90
C SER A 245 21.14 -7.81 -31.30
N ASN A 246 20.15 -8.30 -30.52
CA ASN A 246 19.18 -7.43 -29.86
C ASN A 246 19.81 -6.61 -28.73
N LEU A 247 20.72 -7.24 -27.96
CA LEU A 247 21.49 -6.54 -26.91
C LEU A 247 22.37 -5.43 -27.52
N ASP A 248 23.07 -5.69 -28.65
CA ASP A 248 23.91 -4.69 -29.30
C ASP A 248 23.08 -3.51 -29.86
N THR A 249 21.91 -3.81 -30.43
CA THR A 249 20.97 -2.79 -30.92
C THR A 249 20.48 -1.89 -29.76
N ASN A 250 20.22 -2.48 -28.57
CA ASN A 250 19.70 -1.81 -27.39
C ASN A 250 20.77 -1.68 -26.29
N LYS A 251 22.03 -1.58 -26.62
CA LYS A 251 23.13 -1.59 -25.65
C LYS A 251 23.07 -0.47 -24.59
N ALA A 252 22.36 0.62 -24.89
CA ALA A 252 22.13 1.70 -23.93
C ALA A 252 21.40 1.23 -22.66
N ASP A 253 20.67 0.11 -22.72
CA ASP A 253 20.02 -0.52 -21.56
C ASP A 253 21.02 -1.25 -20.64
N ILE A 254 22.25 -1.46 -21.07
CA ILE A 254 23.32 -1.96 -20.19
C ILE A 254 23.86 -0.77 -19.40
N VAL A 255 23.22 -0.52 -18.26
CA VAL A 255 23.56 0.56 -17.34
C VAL A 255 24.33 0.02 -16.14
N SER A 256 24.78 0.90 -15.26
CA SER A 256 25.52 0.53 -14.04
C SER A 256 24.83 -0.59 -13.26
N GLY A 257 25.56 -1.65 -12.93
CA GLY A 257 25.07 -2.81 -12.18
C GLY A 257 24.31 -3.85 -12.99
N VAL A 258 24.07 -3.65 -14.28
CA VAL A 258 23.32 -4.59 -15.13
C VAL A 258 24.24 -5.65 -15.72
N THR A 259 23.88 -6.92 -15.56
CA THR A 259 24.47 -8.05 -16.29
C THR A 259 23.60 -8.38 -17.49
N ALA A 260 24.10 -8.16 -18.69
CA ALA A 260 23.48 -8.59 -19.95
C ALA A 260 23.99 -9.97 -20.35
N THR A 261 23.10 -10.92 -20.61
CA THR A 261 23.45 -12.30 -20.98
C THR A 261 22.93 -12.61 -22.38
N ALA A 262 23.82 -13.08 -23.26
CA ALA A 262 23.42 -13.53 -24.58
C ALA A 262 22.63 -14.85 -24.49
N VAL A 263 21.45 -14.90 -25.14
CA VAL A 263 20.71 -16.14 -25.36
C VAL A 263 21.35 -16.91 -26.52
N GLU A 264 21.86 -18.09 -26.22
CA GLU A 264 22.59 -18.93 -27.15
C GLU A 264 21.89 -20.26 -27.41
N THR A 265 20.57 -20.26 -27.35
CA THR A 265 19.69 -21.39 -27.68
C THR A 265 19.24 -21.25 -29.12
N GLY A 266 19.58 -22.23 -29.99
CA GLY A 266 19.17 -22.20 -31.37
C GLY A 266 20.33 -22.44 -32.35
N ALA A 267 20.19 -21.94 -33.58
CA ALA A 267 21.21 -22.07 -34.61
C ALA A 267 22.45 -21.21 -34.28
N ALA A 268 23.62 -21.64 -34.72
CA ALA A 268 24.87 -20.91 -34.51
C ALA A 268 24.81 -19.45 -35.00
N SER A 269 23.96 -19.15 -35.98
CA SER A 269 23.73 -17.78 -36.47
C SER A 269 23.16 -16.81 -35.44
N THR A 270 22.68 -17.30 -34.28
CA THR A 270 22.18 -16.47 -33.17
C THR A 270 23.26 -16.20 -32.13
N PHE A 271 24.44 -16.84 -32.22
CA PHE A 271 25.54 -16.63 -31.29
C PHE A 271 26.21 -15.27 -31.54
N ALA A 272 26.89 -14.77 -30.54
CA ALA A 272 27.55 -13.46 -30.61
C ALA A 272 28.67 -13.47 -31.67
N THR A 273 28.75 -12.43 -32.47
CA THR A 273 29.93 -12.15 -33.31
C THR A 273 30.98 -11.39 -32.50
N ILE A 274 32.22 -11.40 -32.95
CA ILE A 274 33.33 -10.63 -32.32
C ILE A 274 32.99 -9.14 -32.24
N ALA A 275 32.41 -8.59 -33.29
CA ALA A 275 32.01 -7.16 -33.29
C ALA A 275 30.98 -6.84 -32.22
N GLN A 276 29.98 -7.70 -32.03
CA GLN A 276 28.97 -7.54 -30.98
C GLN A 276 29.59 -7.69 -29.59
N ILE A 277 30.46 -8.68 -29.37
CA ILE A 277 31.16 -8.86 -28.09
C ILE A 277 31.93 -7.59 -27.71
N ASN A 278 32.74 -7.07 -28.63
CA ASN A 278 33.54 -5.87 -28.41
C ASN A 278 32.65 -4.67 -28.11
N SER A 279 31.56 -4.48 -28.83
CA SER A 279 30.58 -3.41 -28.62
C SER A 279 29.91 -3.49 -27.26
N LEU A 280 29.45 -4.68 -26.87
CA LEU A 280 28.73 -4.91 -25.60
C LEU A 280 29.67 -4.85 -24.38
N GLN A 281 30.90 -5.34 -24.49
CA GLN A 281 31.92 -5.20 -23.44
C GLN A 281 32.35 -3.74 -23.26
N ALA A 282 32.52 -2.99 -24.36
CA ALA A 282 32.79 -1.56 -24.27
C ALA A 282 31.69 -0.79 -23.61
N GLN A 283 30.43 -1.11 -23.92
CA GLN A 283 29.26 -0.53 -23.25
C GLN A 283 29.23 -0.85 -21.75
N ALA A 284 29.42 -2.13 -21.36
CA ALA A 284 29.45 -2.53 -19.97
C ALA A 284 30.59 -1.83 -19.19
N THR A 285 31.77 -1.71 -19.81
CA THR A 285 32.89 -0.96 -19.23
C THR A 285 32.54 0.51 -19.02
N SER A 286 31.92 1.15 -20.03
CA SER A 286 31.48 2.54 -19.98
C SER A 286 30.39 2.79 -18.93
N ALA A 287 29.45 1.85 -18.76
CA ALA A 287 28.38 1.92 -17.78
C ALA A 287 28.92 1.84 -16.33
N GLY A 288 30.02 1.13 -16.12
CA GLY A 288 30.65 0.98 -14.80
C GLY A 288 29.78 0.25 -13.78
N GLY A 289 30.12 0.42 -12.49
CA GLY A 289 29.30 -0.09 -11.38
C GLY A 289 29.09 -1.61 -11.37
N GLY A 290 29.97 -2.40 -11.99
CA GLY A 290 29.83 -3.86 -12.10
C GLY A 290 28.95 -4.31 -13.26
N ALA A 291 28.61 -3.44 -14.20
CA ALA A 291 27.95 -3.85 -15.44
C ALA A 291 28.82 -4.85 -16.23
N SER A 292 28.18 -5.85 -16.82
CA SER A 292 28.89 -6.92 -17.52
C SER A 292 28.10 -7.48 -18.71
N PHE A 293 28.81 -8.04 -19.67
CA PHE A 293 28.23 -8.82 -20.74
C PHE A 293 28.73 -10.28 -20.67
N VAL A 294 27.80 -11.22 -20.68
CA VAL A 294 28.06 -12.66 -20.55
C VAL A 294 27.61 -13.38 -21.80
N TYR A 295 28.51 -14.21 -22.33
CA TYR A 295 28.27 -15.10 -23.44
C TYR A 295 29.11 -16.37 -23.26
N THR A 296 28.75 -17.46 -23.94
CA THR A 296 29.52 -18.73 -23.93
C THR A 296 29.84 -19.26 -25.33
N LYS A 297 29.22 -18.71 -26.37
CA LYS A 297 29.40 -19.14 -27.74
C LYS A 297 29.62 -17.97 -28.67
N VAL A 298 30.51 -18.20 -29.64
CA VAL A 298 30.87 -17.23 -30.69
C VAL A 298 30.62 -17.84 -32.03
N ASN A 299 30.07 -17.06 -32.97
CA ASN A 299 29.96 -17.44 -34.38
C ASN A 299 30.43 -16.27 -35.25
N ASP A 300 31.64 -16.43 -35.83
CA ASP A 300 32.23 -15.45 -36.73
C ASP A 300 33.16 -16.12 -37.75
N THR A 301 33.68 -15.37 -38.69
CA THR A 301 34.67 -15.87 -39.63
C THR A 301 35.98 -16.24 -38.90
N SER A 302 36.70 -17.22 -39.43
CA SER A 302 38.00 -17.61 -38.87
C SER A 302 38.99 -16.43 -38.81
N ALA A 303 38.92 -15.51 -39.77
CA ALA A 303 39.77 -14.31 -39.81
C ALA A 303 39.47 -13.39 -38.64
N ASN A 304 38.18 -13.15 -38.32
CA ASN A 304 37.77 -12.30 -37.20
C ASN A 304 38.14 -12.95 -35.84
N ILE A 305 37.94 -14.29 -35.73
CA ILE A 305 38.28 -15.00 -34.50
C ILE A 305 39.81 -14.93 -34.29
N LEU A 306 40.63 -15.25 -35.27
CA LEU A 306 42.10 -15.22 -35.18
C LEU A 306 42.61 -13.82 -34.83
N ALA A 307 42.07 -12.77 -35.43
CA ALA A 307 42.47 -11.39 -35.17
C ALA A 307 42.23 -10.94 -33.70
N ASN A 308 41.36 -11.64 -32.99
CA ASN A 308 40.96 -11.27 -31.60
C ASN A 308 41.47 -12.24 -30.53
N VAL A 309 42.09 -13.38 -30.88
CA VAL A 309 42.71 -14.33 -29.96
C VAL A 309 44.04 -13.82 -29.40
N ASP A 310 44.81 -13.06 -30.20
CA ASP A 310 46.16 -12.61 -29.83
C ASP A 310 46.24 -11.28 -29.11
N GLY A 311 45.14 -10.67 -28.66
CA GLY A 311 45.16 -9.41 -27.96
C GLY A 311 43.79 -8.73 -27.81
N GLY A 312 42.73 -9.42 -28.14
CA GLY A 312 41.36 -8.90 -28.12
C GLY A 312 40.48 -9.48 -27.00
N ALA A 313 39.20 -9.21 -27.10
CA ALA A 313 38.17 -9.46 -26.11
C ALA A 313 37.81 -10.92 -25.81
N ILE A 314 38.46 -11.90 -26.50
CA ILE A 314 38.29 -13.34 -26.23
C ILE A 314 39.45 -13.79 -25.34
N GLN A 315 39.30 -13.59 -24.02
CA GLN A 315 40.12 -14.28 -23.04
C GLN A 315 39.34 -15.50 -22.56
N ASP A 316 39.95 -16.68 -22.72
CA ASP A 316 39.46 -17.99 -22.31
C ASP A 316 38.27 -18.56 -23.12
N ILE A 317 38.58 -19.15 -24.29
CA ILE A 317 37.77 -20.20 -24.87
C ILE A 317 38.31 -21.57 -24.43
#